data_b299b4b524b9abf511e0b1295357714e
#
_entry.id   b299b4b524b9abf511e0b1295357714e
#
_cell.length_a   1.000
_cell.length_b   1.000
_cell.length_c   1.000
_cell.angle_alpha   90.00
_cell.angle_beta   90.00
_cell.angle_gamma   90.00
#
_symmetry.space_group_name_H-M   'P 1'
#
loop_
_entity.id
_entity.type
_entity.pdbx_description
1 polymer ?
#
loop_
_entity_poly.entity_id
_entity_poly.type
_entity_poly.pdbx_seq_one_letter_code
_entity_poly.pdbx_strand_id
1 'polypeptide(L)'
;FSSGAFESKRPTSKILKAYIEEVENDCVTNAIVRADLNFEYLNFEKFYTIEECVIRSVSPFNAHQSGGKLAKLPGDELILTTGDFRAYEKPQDMNSKFGKILKINLNTGIDEIISIGHRNPQGLFLSDNMEYLLISEHGPKGGDEINIVNLKKVQNYGWPISSYGTHYDGGTRTEAPLYKSHESYGFVEPAWYFEYEQNDLHGISAIEKDYSLGGNNYLIATLKGNIIYEVEIDFNNSEVINISPMKVGARVRDIEYDIDNDFYYLIMENTPSIGILTKNNK
;
A
#
# COMPACT_ATOMS: atom_id res chain seq x y z
N PHE A 1 -6.01 -10.33 1.64
CA PHE A 1 -7.30 -9.68 1.39
C PHE A 1 -7.03 -8.18 1.33
N SER A 2 -7.23 -7.53 0.17
CA SER A 2 -7.18 -6.09 0.04
C SER A 2 -8.54 -5.51 0.39
N SER A 3 -8.57 -4.36 1.08
CA SER A 3 -9.79 -3.59 1.27
C SER A 3 -10.32 -3.11 -0.08
N GLY A 4 -11.57 -3.32 -0.33
CA GLY A 4 -12.25 -2.70 -1.46
C GLY A 4 -12.61 -1.24 -1.13
N ALA A 5 -12.48 -0.34 -2.09
CA ALA A 5 -13.03 1.00 -1.94
C ALA A 5 -14.57 0.94 -1.96
N PHE A 6 -15.21 1.40 -0.89
CA PHE A 6 -16.67 1.54 -0.83
C PHE A 6 -17.09 2.92 -1.34
N GLU A 7 -17.89 2.97 -2.40
CA GLU A 7 -18.66 4.17 -2.73
C GLU A 7 -20.05 4.08 -2.04
N SER A 8 -20.26 4.87 -1.01
CA SER A 8 -21.52 4.90 -0.27
C SER A 8 -22.65 5.64 -1.03
N LYS A 9 -23.86 5.09 -0.97
CA LYS A 9 -25.15 5.75 -1.17
C LYS A 9 -25.71 5.96 -2.59
N ARG A 10 -25.46 5.05 -3.56
CA ARG A 10 -26.34 4.97 -4.75
C ARG A 10 -26.68 3.53 -5.09
N PRO A 11 -27.88 3.20 -5.65
CA PRO A 11 -28.25 1.84 -6.02
C PRO A 11 -27.41 1.23 -7.17
N THR A 12 -26.37 1.91 -7.60
CA THR A 12 -25.41 1.50 -8.64
C THR A 12 -23.96 1.48 -8.13
N SER A 13 -23.74 1.43 -6.82
CA SER A 13 -22.37 1.35 -6.26
C SER A 13 -21.69 0.06 -6.69
N LYS A 14 -20.45 0.16 -7.18
CA LYS A 14 -19.63 -0.98 -7.56
C LYS A 14 -18.59 -1.25 -6.49
N ILE A 15 -18.37 -2.53 -6.22
CA ILE A 15 -17.27 -3.00 -5.37
C ILE A 15 -16.14 -3.41 -6.30
N LEU A 16 -14.94 -2.90 -6.02
CA LEU A 16 -13.69 -3.28 -6.68
C LEU A 16 -12.81 -4.03 -5.69
N LYS A 17 -12.18 -5.11 -6.13
CA LYS A 17 -11.27 -5.89 -5.31
C LYS A 17 -10.05 -6.29 -6.12
N ALA A 18 -8.85 -5.91 -5.66
CA ALA A 18 -7.60 -6.43 -6.18
C ALA A 18 -7.29 -7.81 -5.58
N TYR A 19 -6.69 -8.69 -6.37
CA TYR A 19 -6.28 -10.03 -5.95
C TYR A 19 -5.07 -10.51 -6.75
N ILE A 20 -4.42 -11.58 -6.26
CA ILE A 20 -3.39 -12.29 -7.00
C ILE A 20 -4.09 -13.34 -7.86
N GLU A 21 -3.94 -13.23 -9.17
CA GLU A 21 -4.44 -14.20 -10.14
C GLU A 21 -3.35 -15.21 -10.48
N GLU A 22 -3.71 -16.49 -10.44
CA GLU A 22 -2.89 -17.54 -11.02
C GLU A 22 -3.28 -17.71 -12.48
N VAL A 23 -2.32 -17.46 -13.37
CA VAL A 23 -2.45 -17.69 -14.80
C VAL A 23 -1.75 -19.00 -15.18
N GLU A 24 -1.80 -19.39 -16.45
CA GLU A 24 -1.18 -20.63 -16.93
C GLU A 24 0.33 -20.71 -16.59
N ASN A 25 0.84 -21.95 -16.48
CA ASN A 25 2.28 -22.25 -16.31
C ASN A 25 2.91 -21.74 -15.02
N ASP A 26 2.24 -21.87 -13.88
CA ASP A 26 2.79 -21.50 -12.57
C ASP A 26 3.12 -19.99 -12.45
N CYS A 27 2.41 -19.16 -13.19
CA CYS A 27 2.61 -17.73 -13.24
C CYS A 27 1.51 -16.99 -12.47
N VAL A 28 1.88 -15.93 -11.74
CA VAL A 28 0.94 -15.11 -10.97
C VAL A 28 1.05 -13.65 -11.36
N THR A 29 -0.08 -12.95 -11.26
CA THR A 29 -0.17 -11.52 -11.54
C THR A 29 -1.17 -10.83 -10.62
N ASN A 30 -1.22 -9.50 -10.67
CA ASN A 30 -2.27 -8.73 -10.02
C ASN A 30 -3.44 -8.53 -10.98
N ALA A 31 -4.65 -8.69 -10.43
CA ALA A 31 -5.89 -8.46 -11.16
C ALA A 31 -6.93 -7.75 -10.29
N ILE A 32 -7.94 -7.19 -10.92
CA ILE A 32 -9.07 -6.53 -10.27
C ILE A 32 -10.36 -7.16 -10.76
N VAL A 33 -11.22 -7.52 -9.82
CA VAL A 33 -12.62 -7.88 -10.09
C VAL A 33 -13.54 -6.75 -9.63
N ARG A 34 -14.71 -6.67 -10.26
CA ARG A 34 -15.76 -5.76 -9.86
C ARG A 34 -17.09 -6.48 -9.71
N ALA A 35 -17.96 -5.98 -8.86
CA ALA A 35 -19.34 -6.42 -8.71
C ALA A 35 -20.26 -5.21 -8.46
N ASP A 36 -21.51 -5.30 -8.85
CA ASP A 36 -22.52 -4.37 -8.36
C ASP A 36 -22.84 -4.70 -6.90
N LEU A 37 -22.97 -3.66 -6.08
CA LEU A 37 -23.30 -3.84 -4.67
C LEU A 37 -24.73 -4.40 -4.53
N ASN A 38 -24.79 -5.64 -4.06
CA ASN A 38 -26.05 -6.32 -3.71
C ASN A 38 -25.87 -6.95 -2.32
N PHE A 39 -26.79 -6.68 -1.39
CA PHE A 39 -26.71 -7.20 -0.03
C PHE A 39 -27.10 -8.67 0.12
N GLU A 40 -27.61 -9.31 -0.93
CA GLU A 40 -27.93 -10.73 -0.94
C GLU A 40 -26.75 -11.57 -1.51
N TYR A 41 -26.09 -11.07 -2.57
CA TYR A 41 -24.96 -11.74 -3.20
C TYR A 41 -24.08 -10.74 -3.98
N LEU A 42 -22.83 -11.12 -4.22
CA LEU A 42 -21.89 -10.37 -5.05
C LEU A 42 -21.40 -11.25 -6.18
N ASN A 43 -21.74 -10.90 -7.40
CA ASN A 43 -21.22 -11.53 -8.60
C ASN A 43 -20.02 -10.73 -9.12
N PHE A 44 -18.83 -11.22 -8.82
CA PHE A 44 -17.61 -10.58 -9.31
C PHE A 44 -17.34 -10.98 -10.77
N GLU A 45 -17.08 -9.99 -11.61
CA GLU A 45 -16.54 -10.14 -12.95
C GLU A 45 -15.12 -9.61 -13.03
N LYS A 46 -14.28 -10.20 -13.87
CA LYS A 46 -12.93 -9.69 -14.12
C LYS A 46 -13.02 -8.35 -14.82
N PHE A 47 -12.30 -7.36 -14.25
CA PHE A 47 -12.27 -6.02 -14.79
C PHE A 47 -10.93 -5.67 -15.43
N TYR A 48 -9.83 -6.01 -14.74
CA TYR A 48 -8.48 -5.68 -15.15
C TYR A 48 -7.52 -6.79 -14.74
N THR A 49 -6.55 -7.09 -15.59
CA THR A 49 -5.45 -8.02 -15.29
C THR A 49 -4.17 -7.47 -15.90
N ILE A 50 -3.09 -7.46 -15.13
CA ILE A 50 -1.77 -7.18 -15.67
C ILE A 50 -1.36 -8.34 -16.57
N GLU A 51 -1.03 -8.06 -17.84
CA GLU A 51 -0.66 -9.10 -18.82
C GLU A 51 0.66 -9.79 -18.48
N GLU A 52 1.56 -9.05 -17.82
CA GLU A 52 2.82 -9.59 -17.30
C GLU A 52 2.56 -10.45 -16.07
N CYS A 53 3.37 -11.49 -15.85
CA CYS A 53 3.29 -12.33 -14.65
C CYS A 53 4.66 -12.72 -14.11
N VAL A 54 4.70 -13.22 -12.87
CA VAL A 54 5.90 -13.72 -12.19
C VAL A 54 5.76 -15.23 -11.95
N ILE A 55 6.76 -16.01 -12.36
CA ILE A 55 6.75 -17.47 -12.23
C ILE A 55 7.07 -17.85 -10.77
N ARG A 56 6.14 -18.57 -10.12
CA ARG A 56 6.27 -18.96 -8.70
C ARG A 56 7.45 -19.90 -8.42
N SER A 57 7.75 -20.81 -9.31
CA SER A 57 8.85 -21.76 -9.16
C SER A 57 10.23 -21.14 -9.32
N VAL A 58 10.31 -19.89 -9.83
CA VAL A 58 11.58 -19.17 -9.96
C VAL A 58 11.88 -18.43 -8.65
N SER A 59 12.95 -18.86 -7.96
CA SER A 59 13.43 -18.18 -6.74
C SER A 59 14.09 -16.83 -7.08
N PRO A 60 13.86 -15.80 -6.26
CA PRO A 60 13.22 -15.79 -4.95
C PRO A 60 11.77 -15.28 -4.98
N PHE A 61 10.78 -16.05 -5.35
CA PHE A 61 9.36 -15.66 -5.38
C PHE A 61 8.76 -15.50 -3.97
N ASN A 62 7.86 -14.50 -3.79
CA ASN A 62 7.08 -14.33 -2.58
C ASN A 62 5.71 -13.66 -2.85
N ALA A 63 4.62 -14.42 -2.78
CA ALA A 63 3.25 -13.94 -2.97
C ALA A 63 2.81 -12.87 -1.94
N HIS A 64 3.44 -12.80 -0.77
CA HIS A 64 3.12 -11.76 0.23
C HIS A 64 3.61 -10.36 -0.15
N GLN A 65 4.42 -10.24 -1.20
CA GLN A 65 4.90 -8.97 -1.73
C GLN A 65 4.15 -8.58 -3.00
N SER A 66 2.84 -8.52 -2.90
CA SER A 66 1.95 -8.29 -4.06
C SER A 66 1.38 -6.87 -4.14
N GLY A 67 1.51 -6.05 -3.10
CA GLY A 67 0.74 -4.80 -3.03
C GLY A 67 -0.76 -5.09 -2.97
N GLY A 68 -1.55 -4.42 -3.83
CA GLY A 68 -2.97 -4.71 -4.04
C GLY A 68 -3.93 -3.72 -3.40
N LYS A 69 -3.46 -2.55 -2.95
CA LYS A 69 -4.36 -1.48 -2.50
C LYS A 69 -4.95 -0.71 -3.66
N LEU A 70 -6.19 -0.28 -3.46
CA LEU A 70 -6.96 0.48 -4.44
C LEU A 70 -7.39 1.82 -3.83
N ALA A 71 -7.30 2.88 -4.62
CA ALA A 71 -7.90 4.18 -4.29
C ALA A 71 -8.56 4.77 -5.54
N LYS A 72 -9.76 5.29 -5.40
CA LYS A 72 -10.46 5.94 -6.50
C LYS A 72 -10.02 7.39 -6.61
N LEU A 73 -9.65 7.80 -7.82
CA LEU A 73 -9.44 9.20 -8.18
C LEU A 73 -10.74 9.83 -8.72
N PRO A 74 -10.83 11.17 -8.75
CA PRO A 74 -11.91 11.86 -9.45
C PRO A 74 -12.02 11.42 -10.91
N GLY A 75 -13.25 11.37 -11.42
CA GLY A 75 -13.53 10.84 -12.75
C GLY A 75 -13.56 9.32 -12.76
N ASP A 76 -13.14 8.74 -13.87
CA ASP A 76 -13.14 7.29 -14.09
C ASP A 76 -11.72 6.71 -13.96
N GLU A 77 -11.02 7.06 -12.90
CA GLU A 77 -9.65 6.62 -12.65
C GLU A 77 -9.51 5.88 -11.30
N LEU A 78 -8.65 4.89 -11.28
CA LEU A 78 -8.36 4.05 -10.13
C LEU A 78 -6.85 3.92 -9.95
N ILE A 79 -6.37 4.03 -8.73
CA ILE A 79 -5.00 3.68 -8.36
C ILE A 79 -4.95 2.22 -7.93
N LEU A 80 -3.94 1.50 -8.41
CA LEU A 80 -3.55 0.17 -7.95
C LEU A 80 -2.09 0.19 -7.52
N THR A 81 -1.80 -0.28 -6.31
CA THR A 81 -0.43 -0.56 -5.88
C THR A 81 -0.04 -1.98 -6.28
N THR A 82 1.16 -2.18 -6.81
CA THR A 82 1.70 -3.50 -7.11
C THR A 82 3.00 -3.74 -6.36
N GLY A 83 3.18 -4.94 -5.85
CA GLY A 83 4.43 -5.37 -5.25
C GLY A 83 5.38 -6.00 -6.25
N ASP A 84 6.58 -6.35 -5.81
CA ASP A 84 7.64 -6.91 -6.65
C ASP A 84 7.63 -8.44 -6.74
N PHE A 85 6.84 -9.15 -5.91
CA PHE A 85 6.85 -10.62 -5.74
C PHE A 85 8.27 -11.19 -5.50
N ARG A 86 9.26 -10.36 -5.12
CA ARG A 86 10.71 -10.60 -5.08
C ARG A 86 11.37 -10.77 -6.45
N ALA A 87 10.73 -10.37 -7.52
CA ALA A 87 11.37 -10.25 -8.83
C ALA A 87 12.12 -8.90 -8.87
N TYR A 88 13.32 -8.88 -8.29
CA TYR A 88 14.08 -7.66 -7.98
C TYR A 88 14.38 -6.77 -9.20
N GLU A 89 14.39 -7.33 -10.40
CA GLU A 89 14.58 -6.59 -11.65
C GLU A 89 13.36 -5.73 -12.04
N LYS A 90 12.16 -6.11 -11.59
CA LYS A 90 10.89 -5.52 -12.01
C LYS A 90 10.66 -4.07 -11.52
N PRO A 91 10.94 -3.73 -10.25
CA PRO A 91 10.64 -2.39 -9.73
C PRO A 91 11.32 -1.25 -10.49
N GLN A 92 12.51 -1.50 -11.06
CA GLN A 92 13.27 -0.50 -11.84
C GLN A 92 13.02 -0.56 -13.35
N ASP A 93 12.37 -1.62 -13.85
CA ASP A 93 12.04 -1.75 -15.28
C ASP A 93 10.75 -0.98 -15.60
N MET A 94 10.84 0.04 -16.47
CA MET A 94 9.69 0.84 -16.92
C MET A 94 8.69 0.05 -17.78
N ASN A 95 9.08 -1.11 -18.31
CA ASN A 95 8.17 -1.99 -19.06
C ASN A 95 7.40 -2.96 -18.16
N SER A 96 7.84 -3.12 -16.92
CA SER A 96 7.15 -3.95 -15.94
C SER A 96 6.09 -3.17 -15.16
N LYS A 97 5.02 -3.85 -14.79
CA LYS A 97 3.95 -3.31 -13.94
C LYS A 97 4.09 -3.72 -12.46
N PHE A 98 5.15 -4.46 -12.10
CA PHE A 98 5.41 -4.88 -10.72
C PHE A 98 6.38 -3.94 -10.00
N GLY A 99 6.13 -3.71 -8.70
CA GLY A 99 6.83 -2.71 -7.90
C GLY A 99 6.52 -1.27 -8.36
N LYS A 100 5.24 -1.02 -8.65
CA LYS A 100 4.72 0.24 -9.22
C LYS A 100 3.48 0.74 -8.49
N ILE A 101 3.20 2.01 -8.69
CA ILE A 101 1.85 2.55 -8.52
C ILE A 101 1.28 2.81 -9.92
N LEU A 102 0.14 2.20 -10.20
CA LEU A 102 -0.54 2.29 -11.50
C LEU A 102 -1.80 3.13 -11.37
N LYS A 103 -2.07 3.92 -12.40
CA LYS A 103 -3.36 4.59 -12.60
C LYS A 103 -4.09 3.89 -13.74
N ILE A 104 -5.33 3.47 -13.53
CA ILE A 104 -6.11 2.65 -14.44
C ILE A 104 -7.40 3.40 -14.78
N ASN A 105 -7.72 3.52 -16.05
CA ASN A 105 -8.99 4.08 -16.49
C ASN A 105 -10.11 3.03 -16.37
N LEU A 106 -11.16 3.35 -15.60
CA LEU A 106 -12.26 2.43 -15.29
C LEU A 106 -13.16 2.07 -16.49
N ASN A 107 -13.13 2.87 -17.55
CA ASN A 107 -13.92 2.60 -18.75
C ASN A 107 -13.18 1.75 -19.79
N THR A 108 -11.86 1.98 -19.91
CA THR A 108 -11.05 1.37 -20.97
C THR A 108 -10.13 0.25 -20.47
N GLY A 109 -9.83 0.21 -19.16
CA GLY A 109 -8.83 -0.66 -18.58
C GLY A 109 -7.38 -0.28 -18.93
N ILE A 110 -7.17 0.85 -19.63
CA ILE A 110 -5.82 1.31 -19.95
C ILE A 110 -5.15 1.81 -18.67
N ASP A 111 -3.92 1.38 -18.45
CA ASP A 111 -3.11 1.78 -17.30
C ASP A 111 -1.91 2.65 -17.69
N GLU A 112 -1.44 3.44 -16.72
CA GLU A 112 -0.17 4.16 -16.79
C GLU A 112 0.59 4.04 -15.46
N ILE A 113 1.92 4.05 -15.53
CA ILE A 113 2.80 4.04 -14.34
C ILE A 113 2.90 5.47 -13.82
N ILE A 114 2.59 5.69 -12.54
CA ILE A 114 2.73 6.99 -11.86
C ILE A 114 3.90 7.03 -10.88
N SER A 115 4.39 5.88 -10.41
CA SER A 115 5.67 5.79 -9.69
C SER A 115 6.28 4.40 -9.79
N ILE A 116 7.59 4.31 -9.58
CA ILE A 116 8.38 3.09 -9.69
C ILE A 116 9.28 2.89 -8.47
N GLY A 117 9.90 1.72 -8.38
CA GLY A 117 10.86 1.43 -7.30
C GLY A 117 10.19 1.12 -5.97
N HIS A 118 9.04 0.44 -6.00
CA HIS A 118 8.30 -0.03 -4.83
C HIS A 118 8.53 -1.52 -4.57
N ARG A 119 8.53 -1.90 -3.30
CA ARG A 119 8.68 -3.29 -2.87
C ARG A 119 7.34 -3.97 -2.61
N ASN A 120 6.60 -3.46 -1.64
CA ASN A 120 5.33 -4.04 -1.19
C ASN A 120 4.44 -3.00 -0.52
N PRO A 121 3.86 -2.08 -1.28
CA PRO A 121 2.97 -1.04 -0.74
C PRO A 121 1.64 -1.65 -0.28
N GLN A 122 1.38 -1.57 1.03
CA GLN A 122 0.24 -2.20 1.71
C GLN A 122 -0.80 -1.21 2.21
N GLY A 123 -0.44 0.08 2.37
CA GLY A 123 -1.37 1.15 2.67
C GLY A 123 -1.37 2.19 1.58
N LEU A 124 -2.50 2.82 1.36
CA LEU A 124 -2.70 3.83 0.32
C LEU A 124 -3.80 4.79 0.76
N PHE A 125 -3.49 6.07 0.74
CA PHE A 125 -4.47 7.14 0.98
C PHE A 125 -4.27 8.29 0.00
N LEU A 126 -5.35 8.79 -0.59
CA LEU A 126 -5.34 9.97 -1.45
C LEU A 126 -5.50 11.23 -0.59
N SER A 127 -4.55 12.17 -0.68
CA SER A 127 -4.62 13.44 0.04
C SER A 127 -5.89 14.24 -0.30
N ASP A 128 -6.36 15.06 0.64
CA ASP A 128 -7.60 15.85 0.47
C ASP A 128 -7.54 16.78 -0.74
N ASN A 129 -6.36 17.31 -1.08
CA ASN A 129 -6.17 18.15 -2.26
C ASN A 129 -6.01 17.34 -3.56
N MET A 130 -6.03 16.01 -3.48
CA MET A 130 -5.92 15.08 -4.61
C MET A 130 -4.63 15.26 -5.44
N GLU A 131 -3.57 15.76 -4.83
CA GLU A 131 -2.27 15.96 -5.51
C GLU A 131 -1.23 14.91 -5.13
N TYR A 132 -1.46 14.21 -3.99
CA TYR A 132 -0.52 13.25 -3.43
C TYR A 132 -1.20 11.95 -3.02
N LEU A 133 -0.46 10.86 -3.12
CA LEU A 133 -0.78 9.60 -2.44
C LEU A 133 0.17 9.43 -1.25
N LEU A 134 -0.36 9.07 -0.12
CA LEU A 134 0.39 8.60 1.03
C LEU A 134 0.43 7.08 0.97
N ILE A 135 1.62 6.51 0.99
CA ILE A 135 1.86 5.07 0.83
C ILE A 135 2.57 4.55 2.09
N SER A 136 2.08 3.47 2.67
CA SER A 136 2.86 2.68 3.63
C SER A 136 3.40 1.43 2.95
N GLU A 137 4.69 1.21 3.06
CA GLU A 137 5.39 0.19 2.31
C GLU A 137 6.23 -0.71 3.20
N HIS A 138 6.08 -2.02 3.07
CA HIS A 138 6.93 -2.98 3.77
C HIS A 138 8.33 -3.00 3.18
N GLY A 139 9.30 -2.65 4.01
CA GLY A 139 10.72 -2.89 3.73
C GLY A 139 11.11 -4.36 3.86
N PRO A 140 12.38 -4.68 3.65
CA PRO A 140 12.96 -5.96 4.09
C PRO A 140 13.03 -6.02 5.63
N LYS A 141 14.08 -6.56 6.20
CA LYS A 141 14.24 -6.58 7.66
C LYS A 141 14.49 -5.15 8.17
N GLY A 142 13.47 -4.51 8.75
CA GLY A 142 13.41 -3.07 9.00
C GLY A 142 13.21 -2.27 7.70
N GLY A 143 13.25 -0.95 7.78
CA GLY A 143 13.10 -0.07 6.61
C GLY A 143 11.72 -0.12 5.99
N ASP A 144 10.68 -0.33 6.80
CA ASP A 144 9.32 0.01 6.38
C ASP A 144 9.25 1.52 6.18
N GLU A 145 8.53 1.98 5.15
CA GLU A 145 8.58 3.36 4.71
C GLU A 145 7.20 4.00 4.60
N ILE A 146 7.13 5.29 4.93
CA ILE A 146 6.02 6.16 4.57
C ILE A 146 6.48 6.99 3.38
N ASN A 147 5.87 6.79 2.24
CA ASN A 147 6.20 7.45 0.99
C ASN A 147 5.09 8.43 0.56
N ILE A 148 5.48 9.59 0.01
CA ILE A 148 4.57 10.59 -0.56
C ILE A 148 4.78 10.63 -2.07
N VAL A 149 3.79 10.14 -2.81
CA VAL A 149 3.82 10.10 -4.28
C VAL A 149 3.09 11.30 -4.85
N ASN A 150 3.79 12.12 -5.63
CA ASN A 150 3.18 13.25 -6.34
C ASN A 150 2.53 12.77 -7.64
N LEU A 151 1.22 12.99 -7.79
CA LEU A 151 0.46 12.54 -8.96
C LEU A 151 0.78 13.28 -10.27
N LYS A 152 1.54 14.38 -10.21
CA LYS A 152 1.88 15.20 -11.38
C LYS A 152 3.19 14.79 -12.07
N LYS A 153 3.96 13.87 -11.48
CA LYS A 153 5.27 13.45 -12.03
C LYS A 153 5.59 12.01 -11.65
N VAL A 154 6.15 11.26 -12.58
CA VAL A 154 6.69 9.93 -12.30
C VAL A 154 7.96 10.05 -11.46
N GLN A 155 8.00 9.35 -10.33
CA GLN A 155 9.11 9.35 -9.38
C GLN A 155 9.59 7.93 -9.11
N ASN A 156 10.87 7.79 -8.73
CA ASN A 156 11.50 6.52 -8.39
C ASN A 156 11.84 6.48 -6.90
N TYR A 157 11.30 5.48 -6.18
CA TYR A 157 11.48 5.27 -4.75
C TYR A 157 12.60 4.29 -4.38
N GLY A 158 13.38 3.87 -5.38
CA GLY A 158 14.71 3.28 -5.20
C GLY A 158 14.77 1.77 -5.01
N TRP A 159 13.69 1.09 -4.60
CA TRP A 159 13.71 -0.36 -4.42
C TRP A 159 14.03 -1.10 -5.73
N PRO A 160 14.91 -2.13 -5.75
CA PRO A 160 15.69 -2.70 -4.63
C PRO A 160 17.12 -2.18 -4.55
N ILE A 161 17.44 -1.09 -5.26
CA ILE A 161 18.79 -0.51 -5.28
C ILE A 161 19.10 0.13 -3.93
N SER A 162 18.15 0.92 -3.40
CA SER A 162 18.26 1.54 -2.08
C SER A 162 17.16 1.07 -1.13
N SER A 163 17.44 1.02 0.17
CA SER A 163 16.51 0.73 1.24
C SER A 163 17.17 0.98 2.59
N TYR A 164 16.41 1.42 3.57
CA TYR A 164 16.87 1.54 4.96
C TYR A 164 16.87 0.19 5.72
N GLY A 165 16.21 -0.83 5.18
CA GLY A 165 16.24 -2.18 5.72
C GLY A 165 17.47 -3.00 5.30
N THR A 166 17.51 -4.27 5.71
CA THR A 166 18.55 -5.24 5.36
C THR A 166 17.93 -6.57 4.95
N HIS A 167 18.65 -7.41 4.23
CA HIS A 167 18.16 -8.76 3.94
C HIS A 167 17.97 -9.58 5.21
N TYR A 168 16.94 -10.43 5.26
CA TYR A 168 16.61 -11.24 6.45
C TYR A 168 17.72 -12.20 6.86
N ASP A 169 18.50 -12.67 5.92
CA ASP A 169 19.65 -13.56 6.12
C ASP A 169 20.98 -12.81 6.38
N GLY A 170 20.94 -11.48 6.37
CA GLY A 170 22.12 -10.63 6.55
C GLY A 170 23.09 -10.64 5.36
N GLY A 171 22.77 -11.35 4.27
CA GLY A 171 23.59 -11.41 3.06
C GLY A 171 23.50 -10.13 2.22
N THR A 172 24.35 -10.07 1.19
CA THR A 172 24.32 -9.05 0.15
C THR A 172 23.93 -9.67 -1.19
N ARG A 173 23.24 -8.91 -2.05
CA ARG A 173 22.84 -9.35 -3.39
C ARG A 173 23.13 -8.27 -4.40
N THR A 174 23.70 -8.64 -5.52
CA THR A 174 24.01 -7.71 -6.61
C THR A 174 22.74 -7.12 -7.20
N GLU A 175 21.69 -7.94 -7.35
CA GLU A 175 20.39 -7.56 -7.89
C GLU A 175 19.52 -6.75 -6.90
N ALA A 176 19.89 -6.76 -5.62
CA ALA A 176 19.21 -6.02 -4.56
C ALA A 176 20.22 -5.55 -3.50
N PRO A 177 21.05 -4.54 -3.80
CA PRO A 177 22.16 -4.13 -2.93
C PRO A 177 21.71 -3.41 -1.66
N LEU A 178 20.52 -2.82 -1.63
CA LEU A 178 19.95 -2.13 -0.48
C LEU A 178 20.87 -1.04 0.09
N TYR A 179 21.41 -0.19 -0.78
CA TYR A 179 22.21 0.96 -0.35
C TYR A 179 21.40 1.90 0.54
N LYS A 180 22.04 2.46 1.56
CA LYS A 180 21.42 3.47 2.44
C LYS A 180 21.39 4.82 1.73
N SER A 181 20.41 5.69 2.11
CA SER A 181 20.17 6.99 1.49
C SER A 181 19.71 6.91 0.04
N HIS A 182 18.41 7.02 -0.17
CA HIS A 182 17.80 7.01 -1.50
C HIS A 182 18.32 8.19 -2.34
N GLU A 183 18.40 9.39 -1.75
CA GLU A 183 18.87 10.60 -2.42
C GLU A 183 20.29 10.45 -3.00
N SER A 184 21.21 9.78 -2.27
CA SER A 184 22.58 9.56 -2.73
C SER A 184 22.67 8.75 -4.03
N TYR A 185 21.60 8.04 -4.39
CA TYR A 185 21.48 7.26 -5.62
C TYR A 185 20.47 7.85 -6.61
N GLY A 186 20.00 9.08 -6.35
CA GLY A 186 19.10 9.81 -7.24
C GLY A 186 17.63 9.40 -7.12
N PHE A 187 17.24 8.77 -6.04
CA PHE A 187 15.87 8.36 -5.75
C PHE A 187 15.19 9.31 -4.77
N VAL A 188 13.87 9.20 -4.66
CA VAL A 188 13.08 9.97 -3.69
C VAL A 188 13.28 9.38 -2.30
N GLU A 189 13.63 10.23 -1.33
CA GLU A 189 13.66 9.83 0.08
C GLU A 189 12.24 9.56 0.60
N PRO A 190 12.04 8.53 1.44
CA PRO A 190 10.79 8.36 2.15
C PRO A 190 10.53 9.54 3.10
N ALA A 191 9.27 9.91 3.28
CA ALA A 191 8.88 10.92 4.28
C ALA A 191 9.20 10.45 5.71
N TRP A 192 9.22 9.15 5.91
CA TRP A 192 9.65 8.47 7.13
C TRP A 192 10.07 7.04 6.83
N TYR A 193 11.04 6.52 7.61
CA TYR A 193 11.37 5.10 7.60
C TYR A 193 11.56 4.58 9.04
N PHE A 194 11.25 3.30 9.24
CA PHE A 194 11.38 2.63 10.52
C PHE A 194 12.68 1.84 10.54
N GLU A 195 13.62 2.24 11.38
CA GLU A 195 14.88 1.53 11.56
C GLU A 195 14.65 0.15 12.18
N TYR A 196 15.53 -0.79 11.86
CA TYR A 196 15.56 -2.08 12.52
C TYR A 196 16.31 -1.95 13.86
N GLU A 197 15.56 -1.81 14.94
CA GLU A 197 16.09 -1.85 16.29
C GLU A 197 15.64 -3.14 17.01
N GLN A 198 16.59 -3.93 17.54
CA GLN A 198 16.38 -5.01 18.52
C GLN A 198 15.20 -5.99 18.24
N ASN A 199 14.98 -6.37 16.98
CA ASN A 199 13.87 -7.22 16.53
C ASN A 199 12.50 -6.51 16.36
N ASP A 200 12.41 -5.21 16.44
CA ASP A 200 11.17 -4.50 16.15
C ASP A 200 10.95 -4.41 14.64
N LEU A 201 10.14 -5.33 14.15
CA LEU A 201 9.57 -5.27 12.81
C LEU A 201 8.17 -4.66 12.96
N HIS A 202 7.92 -3.55 12.30
CA HIS A 202 6.63 -2.87 12.39
C HIS A 202 5.59 -3.54 11.50
N GLY A 203 5.94 -3.78 10.24
CA GLY A 203 5.03 -4.32 9.23
C GLY A 203 3.86 -3.37 9.05
N ILE A 204 4.15 -2.12 8.64
CA ILE A 204 3.12 -1.10 8.40
C ILE A 204 2.14 -1.58 7.33
N SER A 205 0.84 -1.30 7.52
CA SER A 205 -0.21 -1.87 6.67
C SER A 205 -1.12 -0.78 6.09
N ALA A 206 -2.25 -0.49 6.71
CA ALA A 206 -3.22 0.46 6.21
C ALA A 206 -2.90 1.90 6.62
N ILE A 207 -3.41 2.84 5.83
CA ILE A 207 -3.41 4.27 6.13
C ILE A 207 -4.86 4.74 6.06
N GLU A 208 -5.30 5.51 7.05
CA GLU A 208 -6.56 6.21 7.05
C GLU A 208 -6.35 7.65 7.57
N LYS A 209 -7.21 8.56 7.17
CA LYS A 209 -7.23 9.94 7.69
C LYS A 209 -7.59 9.94 9.17
N ASP A 210 -6.86 10.73 9.97
CA ASP A 210 -7.31 11.01 11.33
C ASP A 210 -8.31 12.18 11.34
N TYR A 211 -9.58 11.83 11.24
CA TYR A 211 -10.68 12.81 11.30
C TYR A 211 -10.85 13.42 12.70
N SER A 212 -10.18 12.84 13.71
CA SER A 212 -10.24 13.35 15.07
C SER A 212 -9.40 14.59 15.29
N LEU A 213 -8.24 14.62 14.68
CA LEU A 213 -7.32 15.75 14.71
C LEU A 213 -7.52 16.69 13.52
N GLY A 214 -8.01 16.16 12.38
CA GLY A 214 -8.15 16.91 11.13
C GLY A 214 -6.79 17.30 10.53
N GLY A 215 -6.77 18.30 9.65
CA GLY A 215 -5.54 18.73 8.98
C GLY A 215 -4.86 17.60 8.19
N ASN A 216 -3.55 17.50 8.23
CA ASN A 216 -2.77 16.45 7.59
C ASN A 216 -2.35 15.35 8.56
N ASN A 217 -3.26 14.94 9.45
CA ASN A 217 -3.06 13.85 10.39
C ASN A 217 -3.64 12.55 9.85
N TYR A 218 -2.90 11.46 10.05
CA TYR A 218 -3.23 10.13 9.53
C TYR A 218 -2.97 9.05 10.58
N LEU A 219 -3.71 7.95 10.48
CA LEU A 219 -3.51 6.73 11.24
C LEU A 219 -2.83 5.70 10.35
N ILE A 220 -1.69 5.17 10.80
CA ILE A 220 -0.95 4.11 10.10
C ILE A 220 -0.94 2.86 10.96
N ALA A 221 -1.62 1.82 10.47
CA ALA A 221 -1.70 0.55 11.16
C ALA A 221 -0.42 -0.28 11.00
N THR A 222 -0.18 -1.17 11.96
CA THR A 222 0.89 -2.16 11.87
C THR A 222 0.39 -3.57 12.10
N LEU A 223 1.10 -4.54 11.50
CA LEU A 223 0.87 -5.95 11.70
C LEU A 223 1.66 -6.46 12.90
N LYS A 224 2.97 -6.55 12.79
CA LYS A 224 3.82 -7.12 13.84
C LYS A 224 4.02 -6.16 15.01
N GLY A 225 4.01 -4.85 14.76
CA GLY A 225 4.13 -3.83 15.80
C GLY A 225 2.94 -3.82 16.77
N ASN A 226 1.75 -4.26 16.33
CA ASN A 226 0.50 -4.21 17.11
C ASN A 226 0.18 -2.78 17.62
N ILE A 227 0.53 -1.80 16.81
CA ILE A 227 0.47 -0.37 17.08
C ILE A 227 -0.29 0.29 15.92
N ILE A 228 -1.01 1.37 16.20
CA ILE A 228 -1.40 2.36 15.21
C ILE A 228 -0.56 3.62 15.49
N TYR A 229 0.09 4.16 14.47
CA TYR A 229 0.77 5.43 14.57
C TYR A 229 -0.16 6.57 14.17
N GLU A 230 -0.26 7.59 15.01
CA GLU A 230 -0.76 8.90 14.64
C GLU A 230 0.40 9.67 13.99
N VAL A 231 0.19 10.15 12.77
CA VAL A 231 1.26 10.75 11.95
C VAL A 231 0.78 12.08 11.38
N GLU A 232 1.57 13.12 11.55
CA GLU A 232 1.35 14.42 10.92
C GLU A 232 2.29 14.61 9.73
N ILE A 233 1.73 14.96 8.55
CA ILE A 233 2.44 15.03 7.27
C ILE A 233 2.58 16.46 6.78
N ASP A 234 3.79 16.88 6.41
CA ASP A 234 4.04 18.05 5.57
C ASP A 234 4.23 17.63 4.11
N PHE A 235 3.18 17.79 3.30
CA PHE A 235 3.24 17.48 1.87
C PHE A 235 4.15 18.42 1.07
N ASN A 236 4.38 19.65 1.55
CA ASN A 236 5.24 20.60 0.85
C ASN A 236 6.71 20.21 0.93
N ASN A 237 7.15 19.77 2.12
CA ASN A 237 8.50 19.31 2.35
C ASN A 237 8.67 17.80 2.17
N SER A 238 7.57 17.07 1.95
CA SER A 238 7.54 15.60 1.83
C SER A 238 8.14 14.90 3.05
N GLU A 239 7.71 15.30 4.25
CA GLU A 239 8.23 14.76 5.51
C GLU A 239 7.12 14.47 6.53
N VAL A 240 7.42 13.58 7.48
CA VAL A 240 6.62 13.36 8.67
C VAL A 240 7.09 14.36 9.74
N ILE A 241 6.19 15.26 10.18
CA ILE A 241 6.49 16.27 11.20
C ILE A 241 6.43 15.67 12.61
N ASN A 242 5.44 14.79 12.82
CA ASN A 242 5.21 14.14 14.11
C ASN A 242 4.75 12.70 13.92
N ILE A 243 5.19 11.81 14.80
CA ILE A 243 4.75 10.42 14.83
C ILE A 243 4.62 9.94 16.28
N SER A 244 3.46 9.44 16.66
CA SER A 244 3.21 8.92 18.00
C SER A 244 2.50 7.57 17.99
N PRO A 245 2.96 6.59 18.82
CA PRO A 245 2.41 5.25 18.82
C PRO A 245 1.19 5.12 19.74
N MET A 246 0.13 4.50 19.23
CA MET A 246 -1.04 4.05 19.99
C MET A 246 -1.02 2.53 20.07
N LYS A 247 -0.90 1.95 21.26
CA LYS A 247 -0.90 0.49 21.46
C LYS A 247 -2.29 -0.08 21.26
N VAL A 248 -2.45 -0.97 20.31
CA VAL A 248 -3.70 -1.70 20.04
C VAL A 248 -3.63 -3.14 20.59
N GLY A 249 -2.44 -3.74 20.62
CA GLY A 249 -2.21 -5.11 21.09
C GLY A 249 -2.67 -6.18 20.08
N ALA A 250 -2.98 -5.80 18.85
CA ALA A 250 -3.40 -6.71 17.78
C ALA A 250 -2.78 -6.29 16.44
N ARG A 251 -2.66 -7.25 15.52
CA ARG A 251 -2.28 -6.99 14.13
C ARG A 251 -3.45 -6.35 13.40
N VAL A 252 -3.31 -5.11 12.98
CA VAL A 252 -4.34 -4.39 12.23
C VAL A 252 -4.00 -4.42 10.75
N ARG A 253 -4.83 -5.09 9.95
CA ARG A 253 -4.64 -5.22 8.50
C ARG A 253 -5.19 -4.03 7.74
N ASP A 254 -6.32 -3.48 8.21
CA ASP A 254 -7.00 -2.37 7.56
C ASP A 254 -7.71 -1.46 8.55
N ILE A 255 -7.86 -0.19 8.18
CA ILE A 255 -8.60 0.83 8.93
C ILE A 255 -9.55 1.49 7.95
N GLU A 256 -10.78 1.73 8.37
CA GLU A 256 -11.80 2.43 7.58
C GLU A 256 -12.62 3.34 8.50
N TYR A 257 -12.78 4.60 8.14
CA TYR A 257 -13.56 5.56 8.90
C TYR A 257 -15.05 5.48 8.55
N ASP A 258 -15.90 5.36 9.57
CA ASP A 258 -17.35 5.46 9.45
C ASP A 258 -17.80 6.88 9.75
N ILE A 259 -18.07 7.64 8.70
CA ILE A 259 -18.47 9.05 8.81
C ILE A 259 -19.86 9.25 9.44
N ASP A 260 -20.74 8.25 9.34
CA ASP A 260 -22.10 8.34 9.89
C ASP A 260 -22.11 8.12 11.41
N ASN A 261 -21.13 7.34 11.93
CA ASN A 261 -21.03 6.96 13.33
C ASN A 261 -19.82 7.55 14.09
N ASP A 262 -18.93 8.28 13.40
CA ASP A 262 -17.73 8.94 13.95
C ASP A 262 -16.81 7.96 14.71
N PHE A 263 -16.48 6.84 14.08
CA PHE A 263 -15.49 5.88 14.58
C PHE A 263 -14.77 5.17 13.43
N TYR A 264 -13.71 4.41 13.76
CA TYR A 264 -12.97 3.61 12.79
C TYR A 264 -13.24 2.12 12.99
N TYR A 265 -13.47 1.40 11.88
CA TYR A 265 -13.38 -0.05 11.84
C TYR A 265 -11.91 -0.48 11.69
N LEU A 266 -11.49 -1.42 12.51
CA LEU A 266 -10.17 -2.06 12.45
C LEU A 266 -10.33 -3.51 12.03
N ILE A 267 -9.76 -3.89 10.89
CA ILE A 267 -9.72 -5.30 10.47
C ILE A 267 -8.51 -5.97 11.12
N MET A 268 -8.77 -6.85 12.08
CA MET A 268 -7.73 -7.53 12.87
C MET A 268 -7.43 -8.93 12.33
N GLU A 269 -6.14 -9.28 12.28
CA GLU A 269 -5.66 -10.48 11.57
C GLU A 269 -5.45 -11.69 12.50
N ASN A 270 -4.86 -11.52 13.69
CA ASN A 270 -4.54 -12.65 14.60
C ASN A 270 -5.79 -13.38 15.12
N THR A 271 -6.80 -12.60 15.44
CA THR A 271 -8.13 -13.11 15.76
C THR A 271 -9.05 -12.48 14.74
N PRO A 272 -9.49 -13.21 13.69
CA PRO A 272 -10.33 -12.64 12.66
C PRO A 272 -11.53 -11.94 13.28
N SER A 273 -11.45 -10.62 13.40
CA SER A 273 -12.42 -9.78 14.09
C SER A 273 -12.38 -8.36 13.57
N ILE A 274 -13.46 -7.65 13.82
CA ILE A 274 -13.56 -6.22 13.56
C ILE A 274 -13.50 -5.50 14.90
N GLY A 275 -12.48 -4.66 15.08
CA GLY A 275 -12.38 -3.74 16.21
C GLY A 275 -13.05 -2.41 15.90
N ILE A 276 -13.36 -1.65 16.93
CA ILE A 276 -13.86 -0.29 16.83
C ILE A 276 -12.90 0.61 17.61
N LEU A 277 -12.37 1.65 16.90
CA LEU A 277 -11.58 2.71 17.52
C LEU A 277 -12.43 3.97 17.58
N THR A 278 -12.66 4.48 18.78
CA THR A 278 -13.45 5.69 19.04
C THR A 278 -12.59 6.72 19.75
N LYS A 279 -12.95 7.99 19.60
CA LYS A 279 -12.43 9.06 20.48
C LYS A 279 -12.83 8.80 21.92
N ASN A 280 -11.88 8.89 22.84
CA ASN A 280 -12.23 9.03 24.25
C ASN A 280 -12.84 10.44 24.46
N ASN A 281 -14.12 10.53 24.66
CA ASN A 281 -14.72 11.73 25.25
C ASN A 281 -14.21 11.83 26.70
N LYS A 282 -13.17 12.65 26.90
CA LYS A 282 -12.76 13.05 28.26
C LYS A 282 -13.73 14.06 28.83
#